data_cf2f93dea432354e4071430d847c312b
#
_entry.id   cf2f93dea432354e4071430d847c312b
#
_cell.length_a   1.000
_cell.length_b   1.000
_cell.length_c   1.000
_cell.angle_alpha   90.00
_cell.angle_beta   90.00
_cell.angle_gamma   90.00
#
_symmetry.space_group_name_H-M   'P 1'
#
loop_
_entity.id
_entity.type
_entity.pdbx_description
1 polymer ?
#
loop_
_entity_poly.entity_id
_entity_poly.type
_entity_poly.pdbx_seq_one_letter_code
_entity_poly.pdbx_strand_id
1 'polypeptide(L)'
;GQYRLLISAGASLPLLYVSAQNKPSPMTAPNFCMLLRKHLQNGRIVDITQPGLERIVTIEMEHLNEMGDLCRKKLIVEIMGKYSNIIFCDDNDIIIDSIKRVSALVSSVREVLPGKMYFVADTTHKKDAMTVTKEEFLTVMKEAPMSAFKAFYTSFTGISPIMGQEICHRAGVDGAL
;
A
#
# COMPACT_ATOMS: atom_id res chain seq x y z
N GLY A 1 -9.39 -9.82 23.89
CA GLY A 1 -10.36 -8.85 23.38
C GLY A 1 -10.69 -9.12 21.92
N GLN A 2 -11.78 -8.59 21.43
CA GLN A 2 -12.20 -8.69 20.04
C GLN A 2 -12.02 -7.32 19.37
N TYR A 3 -11.35 -7.28 18.24
CA TYR A 3 -11.12 -6.06 17.46
C TYR A 3 -11.75 -6.19 16.07
N ARG A 4 -12.17 -5.07 15.50
CA ARG A 4 -12.69 -4.99 14.13
C ARG A 4 -11.73 -4.15 13.29
N LEU A 5 -11.10 -4.76 12.31
CA LEU A 5 -10.29 -4.04 11.34
C LEU A 5 -11.20 -3.65 10.16
N LEU A 6 -11.32 -2.36 9.90
CA LEU A 6 -12.04 -1.83 8.75
C LEU A 6 -11.04 -1.45 7.67
N ILE A 7 -11.26 -2.00 6.47
CA ILE A 7 -10.43 -1.73 5.30
C ILE A 7 -11.35 -1.29 4.17
N SER A 8 -11.04 -0.15 3.55
CA SER A 8 -11.78 0.38 2.40
C SER A 8 -10.83 0.76 1.29
N ALA A 9 -11.11 0.28 0.08
CA ALA A 9 -10.45 0.71 -1.16
C ALA A 9 -11.33 1.67 -1.97
N GLY A 10 -12.27 2.36 -1.32
CA GLY A 10 -13.10 3.39 -1.93
C GLY A 10 -12.27 4.54 -2.48
N ALA A 11 -12.60 5.02 -3.69
CA ALA A 11 -11.81 6.06 -4.36
C ALA A 11 -11.77 7.39 -3.59
N SER A 12 -12.87 7.74 -2.93
CA SER A 12 -13.00 9.00 -2.19
C SER A 12 -12.43 8.94 -0.78
N LEU A 13 -12.51 7.77 -0.13
CA LEU A 13 -12.07 7.58 1.25
C LEU A 13 -11.47 6.18 1.45
N PRO A 14 -10.29 5.91 0.91
CA PRO A 14 -9.57 4.69 1.22
C PRO A 14 -9.00 4.78 2.64
N LEU A 15 -9.12 3.71 3.42
CA LEU A 15 -8.68 3.71 4.81
C LEU A 15 -8.46 2.30 5.36
N LEU A 16 -7.66 2.23 6.41
CA LEU A 16 -7.44 1.04 7.21
C LEU A 16 -7.33 1.46 8.68
N TYR A 17 -8.24 0.99 9.54
CA TYR A 17 -8.18 1.29 10.97
C TYR A 17 -8.98 0.31 11.81
N VAL A 18 -8.72 0.28 13.12
CA VAL A 18 -9.52 -0.49 14.08
C VAL A 18 -10.78 0.29 14.42
N SER A 19 -11.93 -0.28 14.11
CA SER A 19 -13.24 0.36 14.30
C SER A 19 -13.96 -0.17 15.54
N ALA A 20 -14.55 0.72 16.32
CA ALA A 20 -15.47 0.37 17.38
C ALA A 20 -16.90 0.10 16.87
N GLN A 21 -17.20 0.56 15.66
CA GLN A 21 -18.53 0.44 15.06
C GLN A 21 -18.61 -0.76 14.11
N ASN A 22 -19.77 -1.38 14.05
CA ASN A 22 -20.08 -2.41 13.07
C ASN A 22 -20.87 -1.79 11.91
N LYS A 23 -20.39 -2.02 10.67
CA LYS A 23 -21.17 -1.67 9.49
C LYS A 23 -22.15 -2.78 9.16
N PRO A 24 -23.37 -2.46 8.71
CA PRO A 24 -24.29 -3.48 8.22
C PRO A 24 -23.69 -4.22 7.03
N SER A 25 -23.78 -5.54 7.06
CA SER A 25 -23.34 -6.38 5.95
C SER A 25 -24.42 -6.46 4.88
N PRO A 26 -24.07 -6.54 3.59
CA PRO A 26 -25.04 -6.81 2.54
C PRO A 26 -25.67 -8.19 2.74
N MET A 27 -26.88 -8.40 2.23
CA MET A 27 -27.58 -9.69 2.33
C MET A 27 -26.79 -10.83 1.66
N THR A 28 -26.13 -10.53 0.54
CA THR A 28 -25.26 -11.49 -0.18
C THR A 28 -23.82 -11.03 -0.09
N ALA A 29 -22.93 -11.89 0.39
CA ALA A 29 -21.52 -11.59 0.46
C ALA A 29 -20.89 -11.55 -0.94
N PRO A 30 -20.11 -10.51 -1.29
CA PRO A 30 -19.36 -10.48 -2.55
C PRO A 30 -18.37 -11.63 -2.68
N ASN A 31 -18.01 -12.00 -3.91
CA ASN A 31 -17.10 -13.12 -4.17
C ASN A 31 -15.74 -12.96 -3.46
N PHE A 32 -15.19 -11.76 -3.42
CA PHE A 32 -13.94 -11.50 -2.71
C PHE A 32 -14.07 -11.75 -1.19
N CYS A 33 -15.19 -11.38 -0.58
CA CYS A 33 -15.47 -11.69 0.82
C CYS A 33 -15.56 -13.20 1.06
N MET A 34 -16.23 -13.95 0.17
CA MET A 34 -16.31 -15.41 0.26
C MET A 34 -14.94 -16.07 0.12
N LEU A 35 -14.10 -15.56 -0.77
CA LEU A 35 -12.73 -16.01 -0.94
C LEU A 35 -11.91 -15.81 0.35
N LEU A 36 -11.98 -14.63 0.95
CA LEU A 36 -11.30 -14.35 2.22
C LEU A 36 -11.80 -15.26 3.35
N ARG A 37 -13.11 -15.49 3.45
CA ARG A 37 -13.67 -16.42 4.44
C ARG A 37 -13.13 -17.83 4.25
N LYS A 38 -13.09 -18.33 3.01
CA LYS A 38 -12.56 -19.67 2.71
C LYS A 38 -11.14 -19.88 3.21
N HIS A 39 -10.28 -18.87 3.06
CA HIS A 39 -8.85 -19.00 3.36
C HIS A 39 -8.44 -18.45 4.72
N LEU A 40 -9.16 -17.48 5.27
CA LEU A 40 -8.71 -16.74 6.45
C LEU A 40 -9.56 -16.98 7.71
N GLN A 41 -10.71 -17.64 7.58
CA GLN A 41 -11.52 -17.97 8.74
C GLN A 41 -10.71 -18.84 9.72
N ASN A 42 -10.67 -18.43 10.99
CA ASN A 42 -9.84 -19.03 12.04
C ASN A 42 -8.33 -18.94 11.81
N GLY A 43 -7.89 -18.15 10.83
CA GLY A 43 -6.48 -17.85 10.62
C GLY A 43 -5.92 -16.91 11.68
N ARG A 44 -4.60 -16.85 11.76
CA ARG A 44 -3.86 -15.99 12.69
C ARG A 44 -3.05 -14.97 11.92
N ILE A 45 -3.15 -13.69 12.29
CA ILE A 45 -2.23 -12.66 11.80
C ILE A 45 -0.87 -12.91 12.46
N VAL A 46 0.17 -13.03 11.65
CA VAL A 46 1.54 -13.29 12.11
C VAL A 46 2.45 -12.10 11.92
N ASP A 47 2.15 -11.23 10.94
CA ASP A 47 2.92 -10.01 10.72
C ASP A 47 2.06 -8.92 10.06
N ILE A 48 2.46 -7.66 10.28
CA ILE A 48 1.90 -6.49 9.61
C ILE A 48 3.07 -5.58 9.25
N THR A 49 3.29 -5.35 7.96
CA THR A 49 4.43 -4.59 7.45
C THR A 49 3.99 -3.45 6.54
N GLN A 50 4.85 -2.43 6.46
CA GLN A 50 4.71 -1.30 5.54
C GLN A 50 6.09 -1.00 4.93
N PRO A 51 6.25 -1.04 3.60
CA PRO A 51 7.53 -0.76 2.97
C PRO A 51 7.83 0.76 2.99
N GLY A 52 8.79 1.17 3.78
CA GLY A 52 9.22 2.57 3.90
C GLY A 52 8.06 3.52 4.18
N LEU A 53 7.94 4.57 3.38
CA LEU A 53 6.84 5.55 3.43
C LEU A 53 5.76 5.29 2.36
N GLU A 54 5.73 4.09 1.77
CA GLU A 54 4.66 3.71 0.86
C GLU A 54 3.33 3.56 1.61
N ARG A 55 2.25 3.94 0.95
CA ARG A 55 0.89 3.80 1.51
C ARG A 55 0.33 2.40 1.22
N ILE A 56 1.12 1.39 1.58
CA ILE A 56 0.84 -0.02 1.38
C ILE A 56 1.03 -0.72 2.72
N VAL A 57 0.03 -1.50 3.13
CA VAL A 57 0.11 -2.33 4.32
C VAL A 57 -0.09 -3.78 3.91
N THR A 58 0.86 -4.64 4.27
CA THR A 58 0.76 -6.08 4.07
C THR A 58 0.45 -6.75 5.41
N ILE A 59 -0.64 -7.51 5.44
CA ILE A 59 -1.05 -8.31 6.59
C ILE A 59 -0.78 -9.78 6.22
N GLU A 60 0.18 -10.40 6.89
CA GLU A 60 0.48 -11.81 6.72
C GLU A 60 -0.33 -12.66 7.69
N MET A 61 -0.88 -13.76 7.17
CA MET A 61 -1.75 -14.65 7.94
C MET A 61 -1.38 -16.10 7.72
N GLU A 62 -1.45 -16.87 8.79
CA GLU A 62 -1.36 -18.33 8.78
C GLU A 62 -2.74 -18.94 8.92
N HIS A 63 -3.02 -19.97 8.14
CA HIS A 63 -4.23 -20.77 8.23
C HIS A 63 -3.95 -22.21 7.85
N LEU A 64 -4.84 -23.12 8.22
CA LEU A 64 -4.80 -24.49 7.74
C LEU A 64 -5.52 -24.60 6.40
N ASN A 65 -4.92 -25.28 5.43
CA ASN A 65 -5.58 -25.62 4.17
C ASN A 65 -6.59 -26.78 4.36
N GLU A 66 -7.25 -27.19 3.29
CA GLU A 66 -8.24 -28.29 3.31
C GLU A 66 -7.62 -29.63 3.71
N MET A 67 -6.30 -29.80 3.55
CA MET A 67 -5.54 -31.00 3.93
C MET A 67 -4.98 -30.94 5.36
N GLY A 68 -5.16 -29.80 6.05
CA GLY A 68 -4.65 -29.57 7.40
C GLY A 68 -3.21 -29.04 7.46
N ASP A 69 -2.59 -28.72 6.33
CA ASP A 69 -1.25 -28.14 6.30
C ASP A 69 -1.29 -26.65 6.61
N LEU A 70 -0.26 -26.17 7.34
CA LEU A 70 -0.10 -24.77 7.64
C LEU A 70 0.34 -24.00 6.38
N CYS A 71 -0.47 -23.03 5.97
CA CYS A 71 -0.23 -22.18 4.81
C CYS A 71 -0.17 -20.71 5.23
N ARG A 72 0.56 -19.91 4.43
CA ARG A 72 0.61 -18.44 4.57
C ARG A 72 -0.07 -17.76 3.41
N LYS A 73 -0.72 -16.65 3.72
CA LYS A 73 -1.37 -15.76 2.76
C LYS A 73 -1.08 -14.32 3.16
N LYS A 74 -1.13 -13.44 2.17
CA LYS A 74 -0.93 -11.99 2.34
C LYS A 74 -2.17 -11.24 1.90
N LEU A 75 -2.66 -10.35 2.75
CA LEU A 75 -3.66 -9.36 2.38
C LEU A 75 -2.95 -8.01 2.26
N ILE A 76 -2.88 -7.48 1.05
CA ILE A 76 -2.16 -6.25 0.73
C ILE A 76 -3.17 -5.14 0.51
N VAL A 77 -3.04 -4.08 1.28
CA VAL A 77 -3.92 -2.90 1.24
C VAL A 77 -3.14 -1.73 0.68
N GLU A 78 -3.52 -1.27 -0.49
CA GLU A 78 -2.95 -0.09 -1.15
C GLU A 78 -3.88 1.11 -0.98
N ILE A 79 -3.37 2.19 -0.39
CA ILE A 79 -4.13 3.42 -0.12
C ILE A 79 -3.63 4.52 -1.05
N MET A 80 -4.19 4.58 -2.26
CA MET A 80 -3.73 5.44 -3.36
C MET A 80 -4.90 6.16 -4.06
N GLY A 81 -5.84 6.73 -3.30
CA GLY A 81 -7.02 7.42 -3.83
C GLY A 81 -7.83 6.51 -4.75
N LYS A 82 -8.10 6.93 -5.98
CA LYS A 82 -8.86 6.13 -6.95
C LYS A 82 -8.19 4.80 -7.33
N TYR A 83 -6.88 4.69 -7.16
CA TYR A 83 -6.11 3.47 -7.43
C TYR A 83 -5.98 2.54 -6.21
N SER A 84 -6.62 2.89 -5.10
CA SER A 84 -6.64 2.03 -3.91
C SER A 84 -7.19 0.65 -4.23
N ASN A 85 -6.60 -0.38 -3.63
CA ASN A 85 -6.96 -1.76 -3.86
C ASN A 85 -6.76 -2.61 -2.60
N ILE A 86 -7.41 -3.76 -2.56
CA ILE A 86 -7.17 -4.81 -1.57
C ILE A 86 -6.86 -6.06 -2.38
N ILE A 87 -5.66 -6.60 -2.22
CA ILE A 87 -5.11 -7.68 -3.04
C ILE A 87 -4.80 -8.85 -2.12
N PHE A 88 -5.26 -10.05 -2.51
CA PHE A 88 -5.03 -11.27 -1.76
C PHE A 88 -4.05 -12.16 -2.52
N CYS A 89 -2.92 -12.48 -1.88
CA CYS A 89 -1.83 -13.25 -2.47
C CYS A 89 -1.50 -14.51 -1.65
N ASP A 90 -0.86 -15.46 -2.29
CA ASP A 90 -0.17 -16.55 -1.60
C ASP A 90 1.18 -16.07 -1.02
N ASP A 91 1.94 -16.98 -0.44
CA ASP A 91 3.26 -16.71 0.16
C ASP A 91 4.35 -16.39 -0.89
N ASN A 92 4.15 -16.75 -2.15
CA ASN A 92 5.03 -16.45 -3.27
C ASN A 92 4.66 -15.15 -4.02
N ASP A 93 3.80 -14.31 -3.42
CA ASP A 93 3.27 -13.09 -4.03
C ASP A 93 2.44 -13.30 -5.30
N ILE A 94 1.94 -14.51 -5.54
CA ILE A 94 1.01 -14.76 -6.63
C ILE A 94 -0.40 -14.32 -6.21
N ILE A 95 -0.99 -13.44 -7.00
CA ILE A 95 -2.34 -12.89 -6.75
C ILE A 95 -3.37 -14.02 -6.87
N ILE A 96 -4.13 -14.23 -5.81
CA ILE A 96 -5.28 -15.14 -5.78
C ILE A 96 -6.50 -14.40 -6.31
N ASP A 97 -6.77 -13.20 -5.79
CA ASP A 97 -7.76 -12.25 -6.31
C ASP A 97 -7.55 -10.85 -5.68
N SER A 98 -8.36 -9.89 -6.10
CA SER A 98 -8.37 -8.53 -5.59
C SER A 98 -9.78 -7.95 -5.60
N ILE A 99 -10.01 -6.90 -4.81
CA ILE A 99 -11.30 -6.21 -4.81
C ILE A 99 -11.53 -5.43 -6.10
N LYS A 100 -10.43 -4.96 -6.73
CA LYS A 100 -10.43 -4.32 -8.06
C LYS A 100 -9.46 -5.06 -8.96
N ARG A 101 -9.94 -5.68 -10.01
CA ARG A 101 -9.10 -6.31 -11.04
C ARG A 101 -8.62 -5.25 -12.02
N VAL A 102 -7.33 -5.25 -12.31
CA VAL A 102 -6.68 -4.30 -13.22
C VAL A 102 -5.98 -5.07 -14.33
N SER A 103 -6.51 -4.97 -15.54
CA SER A 103 -5.92 -5.57 -16.74
C SER A 103 -4.94 -4.63 -17.43
N ALA A 104 -4.18 -5.15 -18.40
CA ALA A 104 -3.29 -4.35 -19.25
C ALA A 104 -4.02 -3.25 -20.03
N LEU A 105 -5.34 -3.40 -20.28
CA LEU A 105 -6.17 -2.38 -20.92
C LEU A 105 -6.44 -1.18 -19.99
N VAL A 106 -6.40 -1.39 -18.67
CA VAL A 106 -6.68 -0.35 -17.66
C VAL A 106 -5.41 0.32 -17.18
N SER A 107 -4.31 -0.41 -17.09
CA SER A 107 -3.02 0.09 -16.62
C SER A 107 -1.88 -0.49 -17.45
N SER A 108 -1.00 0.39 -17.93
CA SER A 108 0.25 0.02 -18.59
C SER A 108 1.38 -0.30 -17.60
N VAL A 109 1.19 0.00 -16.31
CA VAL A 109 2.23 -0.14 -15.29
C VAL A 109 2.29 -1.57 -14.75
N ARG A 110 1.14 -2.13 -14.39
CA ARG A 110 1.02 -3.51 -13.90
C ARG A 110 -0.40 -4.02 -14.04
N GLU A 111 -0.50 -5.34 -14.12
CA GLU A 111 -1.78 -6.05 -14.03
C GLU A 111 -2.01 -6.51 -12.58
N VAL A 112 -3.25 -6.42 -12.12
CA VAL A 112 -3.70 -6.98 -10.84
C VAL A 112 -4.81 -7.98 -11.16
N LEU A 113 -4.42 -9.19 -11.50
CA LEU A 113 -5.29 -10.28 -11.93
C LEU A 113 -4.87 -11.59 -11.24
N PRO A 114 -5.81 -12.53 -11.01
CA PRO A 114 -5.49 -13.86 -10.51
C PRO A 114 -4.37 -14.54 -11.33
N GLY A 115 -3.39 -15.13 -10.66
CA GLY A 115 -2.25 -15.82 -11.26
C GLY A 115 -1.09 -14.92 -11.65
N LYS A 116 -1.21 -13.60 -11.57
CA LYS A 116 -0.10 -12.66 -11.79
C LYS A 116 0.70 -12.47 -10.50
N MET A 117 1.98 -12.15 -10.65
CA MET A 117 2.83 -11.80 -9.51
C MET A 117 2.52 -10.38 -9.04
N TYR A 118 2.34 -10.21 -7.74
CA TYR A 118 2.22 -8.89 -7.12
C TYR A 118 3.61 -8.25 -7.00
N PHE A 119 3.69 -6.97 -7.31
CA PHE A 119 4.83 -6.12 -7.02
C PHE A 119 4.38 -4.68 -6.80
N VAL A 120 5.14 -3.94 -6.01
CA VAL A 120 4.93 -2.50 -5.82
C VAL A 120 5.40 -1.79 -7.08
N ALA A 121 4.50 -1.08 -7.75
CA ALA A 121 4.85 -0.33 -8.95
C ALA A 121 5.68 0.90 -8.57
N ASP A 122 6.97 0.87 -8.86
CA ASP A 122 7.81 2.05 -8.80
C ASP A 122 7.64 2.88 -10.08
N THR A 123 6.75 3.84 -10.02
CA THR A 123 6.44 4.73 -11.16
C THR A 123 7.23 6.03 -11.11
N THR A 124 7.95 6.30 -10.04
CA THR A 124 8.50 7.63 -9.76
C THR A 124 10.01 7.67 -9.62
N HIS A 125 10.68 6.53 -9.47
CA HIS A 125 12.12 6.41 -9.23
C HIS A 125 12.63 7.28 -8.06
N LYS A 126 11.75 7.53 -7.08
CA LYS A 126 12.07 8.35 -5.91
C LYS A 126 12.92 7.58 -4.92
N LYS A 127 13.81 8.29 -4.25
CA LYS A 127 14.57 7.73 -3.13
C LYS A 127 13.71 7.65 -1.88
N ASP A 128 13.96 6.66 -1.03
CA ASP A 128 13.32 6.58 0.28
C ASP A 128 13.88 7.66 1.21
N ALA A 129 13.03 8.58 1.63
CA ALA A 129 13.40 9.69 2.51
C ALA A 129 13.90 9.23 3.90
N MET A 130 13.56 7.99 4.33
CA MET A 130 13.96 7.45 5.64
C MET A 130 15.35 6.83 5.63
N THR A 131 15.86 6.42 4.47
CA THR A 131 17.12 5.68 4.35
C THR A 131 18.18 6.40 3.53
N VAL A 132 17.81 7.49 2.84
CA VAL A 132 18.74 8.28 2.02
C VAL A 132 19.91 8.80 2.85
N THR A 133 21.13 8.62 2.35
CA THR A 133 22.33 9.16 2.98
C THR A 133 22.47 10.67 2.74
N LYS A 134 23.28 11.34 3.56
CA LYS A 134 23.54 12.78 3.40
C LYS A 134 24.15 13.08 2.04
N GLU A 135 25.06 12.26 1.58
CA GLU A 135 25.75 12.40 0.27
C GLU A 135 24.76 12.27 -0.89
N GLU A 136 23.91 11.24 -0.85
CA GLU A 136 22.86 11.04 -1.85
C GLU A 136 21.85 12.19 -1.85
N PHE A 137 21.44 12.63 -0.68
CA PHE A 137 20.55 13.77 -0.53
C PHE A 137 21.14 15.04 -1.17
N LEU A 138 22.39 15.36 -0.85
CA LEU A 138 23.08 16.53 -1.41
C LEU A 138 23.22 16.45 -2.92
N THR A 139 23.49 15.25 -3.46
CA THR A 139 23.58 15.02 -4.92
C THR A 139 22.23 15.30 -5.57
N VAL A 140 21.17 14.71 -5.06
CA VAL A 140 19.80 14.92 -5.57
C VAL A 140 19.40 16.39 -5.56
N MET A 141 19.65 17.08 -4.44
CA MET A 141 19.26 18.50 -4.31
C MET A 141 20.08 19.44 -5.20
N LYS A 142 21.37 19.13 -5.44
CA LYS A 142 22.23 19.92 -6.33
C LYS A 142 21.90 19.71 -7.81
N GLU A 143 21.52 18.52 -8.19
CA GLU A 143 21.22 18.16 -9.58
C GLU A 143 19.78 18.48 -10.00
N ALA A 144 18.89 18.74 -9.03
CA ALA A 144 17.48 19.02 -9.31
C ALA A 144 17.31 20.35 -10.07
N PRO A 145 16.74 20.33 -11.30
CA PRO A 145 16.55 21.53 -12.12
C PRO A 145 15.32 22.32 -11.71
N MET A 146 15.01 22.38 -10.40
CA MET A 146 13.79 22.96 -9.87
C MET A 146 14.03 23.53 -8.48
N SER A 147 13.07 24.30 -7.98
CA SER A 147 13.11 24.89 -6.64
C SER A 147 13.20 23.82 -5.54
N ALA A 148 13.84 24.15 -4.42
CA ALA A 148 14.12 23.21 -3.33
C ALA A 148 12.89 22.48 -2.84
N PHE A 149 11.76 23.17 -2.60
CA PHE A 149 10.54 22.50 -2.12
C PHE A 149 9.99 21.49 -3.14
N LYS A 150 10.11 21.78 -4.45
CA LYS A 150 9.72 20.84 -5.52
C LYS A 150 10.65 19.63 -5.57
N ALA A 151 11.95 19.83 -5.44
CA ALA A 151 12.93 18.76 -5.41
C ALA A 151 12.62 17.73 -4.30
N PHE A 152 12.16 18.17 -3.13
CA PHE A 152 11.77 17.29 -2.04
C PHE A 152 10.67 16.29 -2.47
N TYR A 153 9.52 16.79 -2.93
CA TYR A 153 8.40 15.88 -3.21
C TYR A 153 8.48 15.15 -4.55
N THR A 154 9.34 15.61 -5.46
CA THR A 154 9.57 14.90 -6.73
C THR A 154 10.64 13.83 -6.62
N SER A 155 11.61 13.97 -5.72
CA SER A 155 12.76 13.08 -5.62
C SER A 155 12.69 12.09 -4.44
N PHE A 156 11.80 12.32 -3.47
CA PHE A 156 11.72 11.47 -2.29
C PHE A 156 10.31 10.91 -2.06
N THR A 157 10.24 9.62 -1.75
CA THR A 157 8.98 8.94 -1.43
C THR A 157 8.40 9.47 -0.11
N GLY A 158 7.08 9.61 -0.06
CA GLY A 158 6.35 10.00 1.15
C GLY A 158 6.37 11.50 1.45
N ILE A 159 7.06 12.30 0.67
CA ILE A 159 7.08 13.77 0.82
C ILE A 159 5.98 14.39 -0.05
N SER A 160 5.06 15.09 0.57
CA SER A 160 4.04 15.88 -0.13
C SER A 160 4.54 17.29 -0.45
N PRO A 161 3.89 18.05 -1.36
CA PRO A 161 4.24 19.45 -1.60
C PRO A 161 4.24 20.30 -0.32
N ILE A 162 3.24 20.12 0.56
CA ILE A 162 3.15 20.82 1.84
C ILE A 162 4.31 20.44 2.77
N MET A 163 4.68 19.16 2.83
CA MET A 163 5.85 18.73 3.60
C MET A 163 7.14 19.32 3.06
N GLY A 164 7.31 19.40 1.73
CA GLY A 164 8.47 20.05 1.13
C GLY A 164 8.58 21.51 1.52
N GLN A 165 7.48 22.25 1.53
CA GLN A 165 7.44 23.64 2.01
C GLN A 165 7.78 23.75 3.50
N GLU A 166 7.22 22.88 4.33
CA GLU A 166 7.49 22.86 5.78
C GLU A 166 8.96 22.55 6.08
N ILE A 167 9.56 21.60 5.35
CA ILE A 167 10.99 21.28 5.49
C ILE A 167 11.85 22.52 5.18
N CYS A 168 11.58 23.22 4.08
CA CYS A 168 12.27 24.46 3.74
C CYS A 168 12.10 25.52 4.82
N HIS A 169 10.88 25.73 5.30
CA HIS A 169 10.58 26.68 6.36
C HIS A 169 11.37 26.39 7.63
N ARG A 170 11.36 25.15 8.12
CA ARG A 170 12.12 24.72 9.31
C ARG A 170 13.63 24.83 9.14
N ALA A 171 14.11 24.62 7.93
CA ALA A 171 15.53 24.76 7.60
C ALA A 171 15.96 26.23 7.42
N GLY A 172 15.04 27.19 7.44
CA GLY A 172 15.32 28.60 7.17
C GLY A 172 15.77 28.88 5.73
N VAL A 173 15.36 28.02 4.78
CA VAL A 173 15.71 28.10 3.36
C VAL A 173 14.51 28.64 2.59
N ASP A 174 14.77 29.56 1.65
CA ASP A 174 13.75 29.95 0.67
C ASP A 174 13.50 28.75 -0.28
N GLY A 175 12.36 28.13 -0.12
CA GLY A 175 12.01 26.96 -0.93
C GLY A 175 11.71 27.28 -2.39
N ALA A 176 11.57 28.56 -2.75
CA ALA A 176 11.29 29.01 -4.11
C ALA A 176 12.56 29.15 -4.99
N LEU A 177 13.73 29.13 -4.35
CA LEU A 177 15.04 29.17 -5.01
C LEU A 177 15.48 27.80 -5.50
#